data_611a7ae5441ea128170d2322cfcd1c7f
#
_entry.id   611a7ae5441ea128170d2322cfcd1c7f
#
_cell.length_a   1.000
_cell.length_b   1.000
_cell.length_c   1.000
_cell.angle_alpha   90.00
_cell.angle_beta   90.00
_cell.angle_gamma   90.00
#
_symmetry.space_group_name_H-M   'P 1'
#
loop_
_entity.id
_entity.type
_entity.pdbx_description
1 polymer ?
#
loop_
_entity_poly.entity_id
_entity_poly.type
_entity_poly.pdbx_seq_one_letter_code
_entity_poly.pdbx_strand_id
1 'polypeptide(L)'
;MDILIKIAQLFLCFTILVGIHELGHFLMARAFKIRVEKFYIFFDPWFSLFKFKRGDTEYGLGWLPLGGYVKIAGMIDESMDKEQMKQPVKPDEFRAKPAWQRLLVMVAGVMMNVLLAIVIYCAVCYTWGDSYFSNQDAKWGYNFNPTAHEMGFRDGDRFVSIDGEEIDNVMRVQNDLSLIHISEPT
;
A
#
# COMPACT_ATOMS: atom_id res chain seq x y z
N MET A 1 -23.36 -9.04 14.93
CA MET A 1 -23.38 -8.21 13.73
C MET A 1 -21.96 -7.69 13.40
N ASP A 2 -21.17 -7.31 14.39
CA ASP A 2 -19.83 -6.70 14.19
C ASP A 2 -18.79 -7.60 13.51
N ILE A 3 -18.80 -8.91 13.78
CA ILE A 3 -17.86 -9.86 13.17
C ILE A 3 -18.11 -9.99 11.67
N LEU A 4 -19.37 -10.07 11.25
CA LEU A 4 -19.73 -10.19 9.83
C LEU A 4 -19.32 -8.93 9.05
N ILE A 5 -19.51 -7.75 9.65
CA ILE A 5 -19.10 -6.48 9.06
C ILE A 5 -17.58 -6.43 8.93
N LYS A 6 -16.83 -6.83 9.95
CA LYS A 6 -15.35 -6.87 9.91
C LYS A 6 -14.84 -7.83 8.84
N ILE A 7 -15.46 -8.99 8.69
CA ILE A 7 -15.13 -9.95 7.63
C ILE A 7 -15.41 -9.33 6.25
N ALA A 8 -16.55 -8.70 6.06
CA ALA A 8 -16.90 -8.05 4.80
C ALA A 8 -15.91 -6.90 4.46
N GLN A 9 -15.52 -6.10 5.45
CA GLN A 9 -14.52 -5.04 5.28
C GLN A 9 -13.15 -5.62 4.90
N LEU A 10 -12.74 -6.72 5.53
CA LEU A 10 -11.48 -7.40 5.21
C LEU A 10 -11.46 -7.86 3.75
N PHE A 11 -12.52 -8.53 3.30
CA PHE A 11 -12.64 -8.97 1.90
C PHE A 11 -12.66 -7.79 0.93
N LEU A 12 -13.33 -6.69 1.28
CA LEU A 12 -13.33 -5.47 0.46
C LEU A 12 -11.93 -4.88 0.32
N CYS A 13 -11.18 -4.78 1.43
CA CYS A 13 -9.80 -4.30 1.42
C CYS A 13 -8.91 -5.18 0.52
N PHE A 14 -8.98 -6.50 0.67
CA PHE A 14 -8.22 -7.41 -0.18
C PHE A 14 -8.60 -7.26 -1.65
N THR A 15 -9.88 -7.16 -1.96
CA THR A 15 -10.35 -6.98 -3.34
C THR A 15 -9.74 -5.74 -3.99
N ILE A 16 -9.74 -4.62 -3.28
CA ILE A 16 -9.18 -3.36 -3.78
C ILE A 16 -7.66 -3.48 -3.96
N LEU A 17 -6.95 -3.98 -2.94
CA LEU A 17 -5.50 -4.11 -2.98
C LEU A 17 -5.03 -5.04 -4.10
N VAL A 18 -5.64 -6.21 -4.22
CA VAL A 18 -5.26 -7.18 -5.26
C VAL A 18 -5.70 -6.69 -6.63
N GLY A 19 -6.89 -6.12 -6.78
CA GLY A 19 -7.35 -5.57 -8.05
C GLY A 19 -6.45 -4.47 -8.58
N ILE A 20 -5.96 -3.57 -7.73
CA ILE A 20 -5.01 -2.50 -8.09
C ILE A 20 -3.62 -3.08 -8.39
N HIS A 21 -3.20 -4.10 -7.64
CA HIS A 21 -1.94 -4.81 -7.89
C HIS A 21 -1.92 -5.46 -9.29
N GLU A 22 -2.94 -6.25 -9.61
CA GLU A 22 -3.09 -6.90 -10.91
C GLU A 22 -3.23 -5.89 -12.06
N LEU A 23 -3.92 -4.77 -11.78
CA LEU A 23 -4.01 -3.67 -12.73
C LEU A 23 -2.63 -3.09 -13.06
N GLY A 24 -1.72 -3.01 -12.10
CA GLY A 24 -0.35 -2.58 -12.30
C GLY A 24 0.39 -3.46 -13.31
N HIS A 25 0.37 -4.77 -13.14
CA HIS A 25 0.94 -5.74 -14.07
C HIS A 25 0.32 -5.61 -15.46
N PHE A 26 -1.01 -5.54 -15.50
CA PHE A 26 -1.77 -5.39 -16.74
C PHE A 26 -1.37 -4.13 -17.52
N LEU A 27 -1.36 -2.97 -16.87
CA LEU A 27 -1.04 -1.68 -17.51
C LEU A 27 0.38 -1.67 -18.07
N MET A 28 1.34 -2.17 -17.29
CA MET A 28 2.74 -2.18 -17.70
C MET A 28 2.99 -3.20 -18.83
N ALA A 29 2.37 -4.37 -18.78
CA ALA A 29 2.42 -5.34 -19.87
C ALA A 29 1.88 -4.74 -21.18
N ARG A 30 0.74 -4.06 -21.10
CA ARG A 30 0.15 -3.37 -22.27
C ARG A 30 1.03 -2.23 -22.80
N ALA A 31 1.66 -1.44 -21.92
CA ALA A 31 2.57 -0.36 -22.29
C ALA A 31 3.76 -0.89 -23.11
N PHE A 32 4.29 -2.07 -22.77
CA PHE A 32 5.37 -2.73 -23.48
C PHE A 32 4.92 -3.63 -24.63
N LYS A 33 3.63 -3.56 -25.00
CA LYS A 33 3.06 -4.39 -26.07
C LYS A 33 3.26 -5.88 -25.82
N ILE A 34 3.12 -6.30 -24.57
CA ILE A 34 3.07 -7.70 -24.17
C ILE A 34 1.61 -8.12 -24.20
N ARG A 35 1.32 -9.27 -24.77
CA ARG A 35 -0.03 -9.81 -24.85
C ARG A 35 -0.48 -10.28 -23.47
N VAL A 36 -1.64 -9.76 -23.04
CA VAL A 36 -2.32 -10.23 -21.83
C VAL A 36 -3.49 -11.11 -22.27
N GLU A 37 -3.49 -12.34 -21.82
CA GLU A 37 -4.50 -13.34 -22.20
C GLU A 37 -5.75 -13.24 -21.33
N LYS A 38 -5.56 -13.06 -20.01
CA LYS A 38 -6.68 -12.94 -19.07
C LYS A 38 -6.40 -11.86 -18.04
N PHE A 39 -7.48 -11.19 -17.62
CA PHE A 39 -7.50 -10.26 -16.51
C PHE A 39 -8.76 -10.53 -15.69
N TYR A 40 -8.59 -11.04 -14.49
CA TYR A 40 -9.68 -11.42 -13.60
C TYR A 40 -9.52 -10.75 -12.24
N ILE A 41 -10.63 -10.16 -11.72
CA ILE A 41 -10.66 -9.54 -10.39
C ILE A 41 -10.95 -10.65 -9.42
N PHE A 42 -11.37 -11.68 -9.42
CA PHE A 42 -11.49 -12.79 -8.46
C PHE A 42 -11.05 -14.10 -9.12
N PHE A 43 -10.67 -15.05 -8.29
CA PHE A 43 -10.40 -16.39 -8.81
C PHE A 43 -11.69 -17.05 -9.31
N ASP A 44 -11.54 -17.79 -10.42
CA ASP A 44 -12.64 -18.52 -11.08
C ASP A 44 -12.33 -20.02 -11.24
N PRO A 45 -12.04 -20.77 -10.15
CA PRO A 45 -11.51 -22.13 -10.25
C PRO A 45 -12.40 -23.11 -11.03
N TRP A 46 -13.69 -22.87 -11.12
CA TRP A 46 -14.62 -23.73 -11.86
C TRP A 46 -15.50 -22.96 -12.84
N PHE A 47 -15.91 -21.75 -12.48
CA PHE A 47 -16.75 -20.91 -13.34
C PHE A 47 -16.54 -19.43 -13.03
N SER A 48 -16.77 -18.60 -14.03
CA SER A 48 -16.75 -17.13 -13.91
C SER A 48 -18.18 -16.62 -13.78
N LEU A 49 -18.40 -15.63 -12.90
CA LEU A 49 -19.71 -14.95 -12.78
C LEU A 49 -20.01 -14.15 -14.04
N PHE A 50 -18.98 -13.50 -14.57
CA PHE A 50 -19.08 -12.71 -15.78
C PHE A 50 -17.75 -12.75 -16.53
N LYS A 51 -17.81 -12.86 -17.88
CA LYS A 51 -16.63 -12.77 -18.73
C LYS A 51 -16.98 -12.18 -20.07
N PHE A 52 -16.05 -11.39 -20.61
CA PHE A 52 -16.14 -10.87 -21.97
C PHE A 52 -14.73 -10.77 -22.56
N LYS A 53 -14.65 -10.88 -23.87
CA LYS A 53 -13.38 -10.77 -24.60
C LYS A 53 -13.32 -9.45 -25.35
N ARG A 54 -12.18 -8.73 -25.21
CA ARG A 54 -11.90 -7.52 -25.96
C ARG A 54 -10.50 -7.58 -26.52
N GLY A 55 -10.38 -7.73 -27.84
CA GLY A 55 -9.10 -7.98 -28.50
C GLY A 55 -8.54 -9.35 -28.08
N ASP A 56 -7.30 -9.37 -27.66
CA ASP A 56 -6.60 -10.60 -27.23
C ASP A 56 -6.80 -10.93 -25.77
N THR A 57 -7.45 -10.06 -24.99
CA THR A 57 -7.63 -10.20 -23.54
C THR A 57 -9.06 -10.61 -23.21
N GLU A 58 -9.18 -11.64 -22.40
CA GLU A 58 -10.42 -12.03 -21.73
C GLU A 58 -10.48 -11.37 -20.34
N TYR A 59 -11.51 -10.57 -20.11
CA TYR A 59 -11.79 -9.92 -18.84
C TYR A 59 -12.87 -10.70 -18.12
N GLY A 60 -12.68 -10.92 -16.83
CA GLY A 60 -13.66 -11.69 -16.07
C GLY A 60 -13.74 -11.29 -14.60
N LEU A 61 -14.85 -11.72 -14.01
CA LEU A 61 -15.11 -11.66 -12.59
C LEU A 61 -15.33 -13.10 -12.10
N GLY A 62 -14.39 -13.58 -11.29
CA GLY A 62 -14.55 -14.86 -10.61
C GLY A 62 -15.58 -14.77 -9.48
N TRP A 63 -15.83 -15.88 -8.82
CA TRP A 63 -16.77 -15.93 -7.70
C TRP A 63 -16.06 -15.96 -6.34
N LEU A 64 -14.76 -16.28 -6.31
CA LEU A 64 -13.99 -16.49 -5.09
C LEU A 64 -13.18 -15.21 -4.75
N PRO A 65 -13.58 -14.41 -3.73
CA PRO A 65 -12.96 -13.12 -3.42
C PRO A 65 -11.65 -13.25 -2.63
N LEU A 66 -10.79 -14.19 -3.03
CA LEU A 66 -9.47 -14.42 -2.40
C LEU A 66 -8.31 -13.80 -3.18
N GLY A 67 -8.60 -13.05 -4.24
CA GLY A 67 -7.60 -12.43 -5.08
C GLY A 67 -8.06 -12.35 -6.52
N GLY A 68 -7.23 -11.78 -7.39
CA GLY A 68 -7.40 -11.77 -8.83
C GLY A 68 -6.17 -12.38 -9.51
N TYR A 69 -6.16 -12.40 -10.83
CA TYR A 69 -4.96 -12.76 -11.55
C TYR A 69 -4.92 -12.10 -12.94
N VAL A 70 -3.70 -11.88 -13.40
CA VAL A 70 -3.42 -11.45 -14.77
C VAL A 70 -2.56 -12.48 -15.47
N LYS A 71 -3.06 -13.10 -16.55
CA LYS A 71 -2.30 -14.04 -17.36
C LYS A 71 -1.56 -13.31 -18.47
N ILE A 72 -0.25 -13.19 -18.32
CA ILE A 72 0.64 -12.53 -19.28
C ILE A 72 1.30 -13.59 -20.15
N ALA A 73 1.23 -13.45 -21.48
CA ALA A 73 1.80 -14.39 -22.41
C ALA A 73 3.32 -14.55 -22.23
N GLY A 74 3.80 -15.78 -22.12
CA GLY A 74 5.22 -16.10 -21.94
C GLY A 74 5.77 -15.81 -20.53
N MET A 75 4.91 -15.60 -19.54
CA MET A 75 5.26 -15.50 -18.12
C MET A 75 4.74 -16.77 -17.41
N ILE A 76 5.54 -17.33 -16.51
CA ILE A 76 5.07 -18.37 -15.60
C ILE A 76 4.43 -17.64 -14.42
N ASP A 77 3.13 -17.64 -14.41
CA ASP A 77 2.29 -17.10 -13.34
C ASP A 77 1.67 -18.24 -12.51
N GLU A 78 0.74 -17.89 -11.67
CA GLU A 78 0.00 -18.84 -10.84
C GLU A 78 -0.77 -19.90 -11.65
N SER A 79 -1.02 -19.65 -12.95
CA SER A 79 -1.67 -20.62 -13.86
C SER A 79 -0.76 -21.77 -14.26
N MET A 80 0.54 -21.71 -13.95
CA MET A 80 1.56 -22.75 -14.19
C MET A 80 1.52 -23.35 -15.61
N ASP A 81 1.27 -22.55 -16.63
CA ASP A 81 1.15 -22.99 -18.03
C ASP A 81 2.55 -23.33 -18.62
N LYS A 82 3.10 -24.43 -18.16
CA LYS A 82 4.41 -24.94 -18.62
C LYS A 82 4.41 -25.36 -20.10
N GLU A 83 3.26 -25.66 -20.67
CA GLU A 83 3.16 -26.06 -22.06
C GLU A 83 3.40 -24.88 -23.00
N GLN A 84 2.95 -23.70 -22.65
CA GLN A 84 3.22 -22.48 -23.41
C GLN A 84 4.71 -22.16 -23.49
N MET A 85 5.47 -22.49 -22.45
CA MET A 85 6.92 -22.27 -22.40
C MET A 85 7.72 -23.18 -23.34
N LYS A 86 7.17 -24.29 -23.79
CA LYS A 86 7.82 -25.21 -24.76
C LYS A 86 7.69 -24.70 -26.20
N GLN A 87 6.80 -23.76 -26.47
CA GLN A 87 6.62 -23.21 -27.81
C GLN A 87 7.69 -22.17 -28.15
N PRO A 88 7.95 -21.92 -29.46
CA PRO A 88 8.84 -20.86 -29.91
C PRO A 88 8.42 -19.49 -29.36
N VAL A 89 9.41 -18.70 -28.96
CA VAL A 89 9.19 -17.36 -28.40
C VAL A 89 8.58 -16.43 -29.44
N LYS A 90 7.46 -15.80 -29.11
CA LYS A 90 6.82 -14.77 -29.95
C LYS A 90 7.23 -13.37 -29.50
N PRO A 91 7.27 -12.37 -30.41
CA PRO A 91 7.70 -11.01 -30.07
C PRO A 91 6.78 -10.27 -29.08
N ASP A 92 5.54 -10.72 -28.94
CA ASP A 92 4.51 -10.20 -28.05
C ASP A 92 4.48 -10.87 -26.67
N GLU A 93 5.44 -11.73 -26.39
CA GLU A 93 5.55 -12.44 -25.11
C GLU A 93 6.50 -11.73 -24.13
N PHE A 94 6.23 -11.91 -22.83
CA PHE A 94 7.05 -11.39 -21.74
C PHE A 94 8.54 -11.82 -21.85
N ARG A 95 8.80 -13.09 -22.17
CA ARG A 95 10.17 -13.64 -22.30
C ARG A 95 10.94 -13.06 -23.50
N ALA A 96 10.26 -12.46 -24.50
CA ALA A 96 10.90 -11.79 -25.63
C ALA A 96 11.40 -10.39 -25.31
N LYS A 97 10.99 -9.83 -24.17
CA LYS A 97 11.30 -8.44 -23.80
C LYS A 97 12.64 -8.34 -23.05
N PRO A 98 13.35 -7.22 -23.19
CA PRO A 98 14.59 -6.98 -22.45
C PRO A 98 14.36 -7.00 -20.93
N ALA A 99 15.42 -7.32 -20.16
CA ALA A 99 15.34 -7.56 -18.72
C ALA A 99 14.69 -6.39 -17.94
N TRP A 100 14.99 -5.15 -18.31
CA TRP A 100 14.42 -3.97 -17.63
C TRP A 100 12.91 -3.84 -17.81
N GLN A 101 12.36 -4.18 -19.00
CA GLN A 101 10.90 -4.17 -19.21
C GLN A 101 10.23 -5.27 -18.39
N ARG A 102 10.84 -6.45 -18.34
CA ARG A 102 10.37 -7.56 -17.50
C ARG A 102 10.36 -7.18 -16.03
N LEU A 103 11.43 -6.52 -15.55
CA LEU A 103 11.50 -6.05 -14.18
C LEU A 103 10.37 -5.05 -13.87
N LEU A 104 10.15 -4.07 -14.78
CA LEU A 104 9.09 -3.09 -14.59
C LEU A 104 7.69 -3.73 -14.55
N VAL A 105 7.43 -4.73 -15.40
CA VAL A 105 6.17 -5.48 -15.34
C VAL A 105 6.01 -6.18 -14.00
N MET A 106 7.07 -6.83 -13.48
CA MET A 106 6.99 -7.55 -12.20
C MET A 106 6.82 -6.63 -10.99
N VAL A 107 7.45 -5.44 -11.01
CA VAL A 107 7.38 -4.50 -9.90
C VAL A 107 6.11 -3.63 -9.95
N ALA A 108 5.47 -3.52 -11.10
CA ALA A 108 4.33 -2.63 -11.34
C ALA A 108 3.15 -2.86 -10.39
N GLY A 109 2.88 -4.11 -10.00
CA GLY A 109 1.83 -4.43 -9.04
C GLY A 109 2.08 -3.76 -7.68
N VAL A 110 3.29 -3.94 -7.14
CA VAL A 110 3.68 -3.33 -5.86
C VAL A 110 3.70 -1.80 -5.96
N MET A 111 4.20 -1.25 -7.07
CA MET A 111 4.22 0.21 -7.30
C MET A 111 2.82 0.81 -7.28
N MET A 112 1.84 0.13 -7.88
CA MET A 112 0.44 0.58 -7.88
C MET A 112 -0.16 0.57 -6.47
N ASN A 113 0.17 -0.41 -5.64
CA ASN A 113 -0.26 -0.44 -4.25
C ASN A 113 0.37 0.68 -3.42
N VAL A 114 1.66 0.99 -3.63
CA VAL A 114 2.32 2.14 -2.99
C VAL A 114 1.64 3.45 -3.41
N LEU A 115 1.33 3.60 -4.69
CA LEU A 115 0.65 4.78 -5.21
C LEU A 115 -0.77 4.91 -4.61
N LEU A 116 -1.51 3.81 -4.52
CA LEU A 116 -2.81 3.76 -3.84
C LEU A 116 -2.69 4.19 -2.37
N ALA A 117 -1.68 3.70 -1.65
CA ALA A 117 -1.45 4.06 -0.26
C ALA A 117 -1.19 5.56 -0.10
N ILE A 118 -0.36 6.16 -0.97
CA ILE A 118 -0.11 7.61 -0.98
C ILE A 118 -1.41 8.38 -1.23
N VAL A 119 -2.20 7.97 -2.22
CA VAL A 119 -3.47 8.64 -2.55
C VAL A 119 -4.44 8.57 -1.38
N ILE A 120 -4.60 7.40 -0.76
CA ILE A 120 -5.46 7.23 0.42
C ILE A 120 -4.96 8.10 1.58
N TYR A 121 -3.67 8.07 1.87
CA TYR A 121 -3.07 8.87 2.93
C TYR A 121 -3.30 10.37 2.72
N CYS A 122 -3.03 10.88 1.51
CA CYS A 122 -3.30 12.28 1.16
C CYS A 122 -4.78 12.63 1.31
N ALA A 123 -5.68 11.74 0.88
CA ALA A 123 -7.12 11.96 1.02
C ALA A 123 -7.56 12.00 2.50
N VAL A 124 -7.00 11.13 3.33
CA VAL A 124 -7.25 11.12 4.78
C VAL A 124 -6.75 12.41 5.42
N CYS A 125 -5.50 12.81 5.15
CA CYS A 125 -4.94 14.05 5.68
C CYS A 125 -5.72 15.28 5.20
N TYR A 126 -6.18 15.30 3.96
CA TYR A 126 -6.98 16.40 3.42
C TYR A 126 -8.36 16.50 4.07
N THR A 127 -9.02 15.37 4.37
CA THR A 127 -10.40 15.35 4.89
C THR A 127 -10.47 15.50 6.40
N TRP A 128 -9.56 14.88 7.13
CA TRP A 128 -9.56 14.88 8.61
C TRP A 128 -8.44 15.72 9.22
N GLY A 129 -7.42 16.09 8.42
CA GLY A 129 -6.25 16.81 8.91
C GLY A 129 -5.39 15.94 9.82
N ASP A 130 -4.39 16.56 10.44
CA ASP A 130 -3.59 15.95 11.50
C ASP A 130 -4.20 16.28 12.85
N SER A 131 -4.57 15.25 13.62
CA SER A 131 -5.02 15.42 14.99
C SER A 131 -3.82 15.24 15.93
N TYR A 132 -3.55 16.24 16.74
CA TYR A 132 -2.57 16.16 17.82
C TYR A 132 -3.22 16.58 19.15
N PHE A 133 -2.65 16.12 20.23
CA PHE A 133 -3.09 16.52 21.54
C PHE A 133 -2.48 17.89 21.88
N SER A 134 -3.32 18.93 21.95
CA SER A 134 -2.85 20.26 22.30
C SER A 134 -2.38 20.30 23.76
N ASN A 135 -1.31 21.02 24.01
CA ASN A 135 -0.81 21.24 25.36
C ASN A 135 -1.85 21.96 26.26
N GLN A 136 -2.75 22.73 25.65
CA GLN A 136 -3.85 23.40 26.38
C GLN A 136 -4.89 22.41 26.90
N ASP A 137 -5.08 21.27 26.22
CA ASP A 137 -6.04 20.24 26.61
C ASP A 137 -5.53 19.35 27.73
N ALA A 138 -4.22 19.37 28.03
CA ALA A 138 -3.61 18.64 29.11
C ALA A 138 -3.93 19.27 30.48
N LYS A 139 -5.21 19.27 30.89
CA LYS A 139 -5.67 19.93 32.13
C LYS A 139 -4.95 19.46 33.38
N TRP A 140 -4.50 18.22 33.42
CA TRP A 140 -3.85 17.57 34.56
C TRP A 140 -2.34 17.45 34.40
N GLY A 141 -1.75 18.08 33.36
CA GLY A 141 -0.32 17.91 33.01
C GLY A 141 -0.04 16.54 32.40
N TYR A 142 1.24 16.17 32.39
CA TYR A 142 1.75 14.94 31.78
C TYR A 142 2.24 13.97 32.83
N ASN A 143 2.19 12.66 32.51
CA ASN A 143 2.80 11.62 33.31
C ASN A 143 4.13 11.24 32.66
N PHE A 144 5.19 11.27 33.43
CA PHE A 144 6.56 11.12 32.94
C PHE A 144 7.11 9.72 33.24
N ASN A 145 7.99 9.24 32.38
CA ASN A 145 8.69 8.01 32.58
C ASN A 145 9.82 8.17 33.64
N PRO A 146 10.38 7.06 34.17
CA PRO A 146 11.44 7.14 35.19
C PRO A 146 12.64 7.98 34.79
N THR A 147 13.04 7.95 33.52
CA THR A 147 14.17 8.72 33.00
C THR A 147 13.90 10.22 33.07
N ALA A 148 12.68 10.65 32.72
CA ALA A 148 12.29 12.06 32.84
C ALA A 148 12.24 12.52 34.31
N HIS A 149 11.83 11.65 35.23
CA HIS A 149 11.90 11.94 36.67
C HIS A 149 13.34 12.14 37.16
N GLU A 150 14.31 11.36 36.67
CA GLU A 150 15.74 11.56 36.95
C GLU A 150 16.26 12.91 36.43
N MET A 151 15.69 13.41 35.32
CA MET A 151 15.96 14.73 34.75
C MET A 151 15.28 15.89 35.51
N GLY A 152 14.40 15.57 36.46
CA GLY A 152 13.74 16.57 37.32
C GLY A 152 12.29 16.84 37.01
N PHE A 153 11.71 16.22 35.97
CA PHE A 153 10.27 16.34 35.66
C PHE A 153 9.42 15.61 36.70
N ARG A 154 8.23 16.12 36.97
CA ARG A 154 7.27 15.55 37.90
C ARG A 154 5.92 15.31 37.20
N ASP A 155 5.23 14.28 37.62
CA ASP A 155 3.86 14.04 37.15
C ASP A 155 2.98 15.25 37.46
N GLY A 156 2.24 15.71 36.44
CA GLY A 156 1.46 16.92 36.50
C GLY A 156 2.14 18.17 35.92
N ASP A 157 3.43 18.12 35.65
CA ASP A 157 4.12 19.23 34.98
C ASP A 157 3.59 19.42 33.55
N ARG A 158 3.70 20.66 33.06
CA ARG A 158 3.32 21.04 31.69
C ARG A 158 4.48 21.71 30.99
N PHE A 159 4.62 21.42 29.74
CA PHE A 159 5.55 22.15 28.87
C PHE A 159 4.97 23.54 28.59
N VAL A 160 5.73 24.60 28.80
CA VAL A 160 5.29 25.96 28.54
C VAL A 160 5.94 26.46 27.25
N SER A 161 7.25 26.38 27.17
CA SER A 161 8.01 26.82 26.01
C SER A 161 9.32 26.10 25.91
N ILE A 162 9.89 25.99 24.70
CA ILE A 162 11.28 25.57 24.44
C ILE A 162 11.95 26.71 23.68
N ASP A 163 13.10 27.16 24.14
CA ASP A 163 13.89 28.24 23.54
C ASP A 163 13.07 29.53 23.27
N GLY A 164 12.02 29.77 24.09
CA GLY A 164 11.13 30.93 23.98
C GLY A 164 9.96 30.78 23.03
N GLU A 165 9.82 29.64 22.34
CA GLU A 165 8.64 29.31 21.53
C GLU A 165 7.63 28.53 22.36
N GLU A 166 6.35 28.96 22.32
CA GLU A 166 5.27 28.26 22.98
C GLU A 166 5.00 26.89 22.34
N ILE A 167 4.83 25.89 23.19
CA ILE A 167 4.56 24.52 22.77
C ILE A 167 3.04 24.30 22.74
N ASP A 168 2.48 24.17 21.55
CA ASP A 168 1.11 23.74 21.37
C ASP A 168 1.01 22.21 21.17
N ASN A 169 1.90 21.66 20.37
CA ASN A 169 1.92 20.22 20.06
C ASN A 169 3.06 19.51 20.80
N VAL A 170 2.71 18.76 21.84
CA VAL A 170 3.70 18.04 22.69
C VAL A 170 4.41 16.92 21.95
N MET A 171 3.82 16.34 20.89
CA MET A 171 4.50 15.33 20.09
C MET A 171 5.74 15.89 19.35
N ARG A 172 5.81 17.21 19.13
CA ARG A 172 7.02 17.87 18.58
C ARG A 172 8.15 17.99 19.60
N VAL A 173 7.82 18.10 20.87
CA VAL A 173 8.83 18.24 21.96
C VAL A 173 9.88 17.14 21.89
N GLN A 174 9.46 15.90 21.63
CA GLN A 174 10.40 14.79 21.52
C GLN A 174 11.37 14.95 20.34
N ASN A 175 10.91 15.48 19.22
CA ASN A 175 11.75 15.73 18.05
C ASN A 175 12.67 16.94 18.29
N ASP A 176 12.16 18.01 18.89
CA ASP A 176 12.92 19.22 19.18
C ASP A 176 14.00 18.96 20.23
N LEU A 177 13.69 18.21 21.29
CA LEU A 177 14.69 17.77 22.28
C LEU A 177 15.73 16.82 21.69
N SER A 178 15.38 15.96 20.73
CA SER A 178 16.34 15.08 20.09
C SER A 178 17.31 15.82 19.18
N LEU A 179 16.87 16.93 18.56
CA LEU A 179 17.71 17.80 17.75
C LEU A 179 18.69 18.63 18.61
N ILE A 180 18.29 19.04 19.83
CA ILE A 180 19.13 19.76 20.77
C ILE A 180 20.30 18.88 21.25
N HIS A 181 20.10 17.58 21.45
CA HIS A 181 21.17 16.66 21.83
C HIS A 181 22.20 16.37 20.72
N ILE A 182 21.87 16.66 19.46
CA ILE A 182 22.79 16.46 18.31
C ILE A 182 23.70 17.69 18.11
N SER A 183 23.38 18.83 18.70
CA SER A 183 24.06 20.10 18.44
C SER A 183 25.11 20.51 19.48
N GLU A 184 25.45 19.69 20.46
CA GLU A 184 26.57 19.98 21.36
C GLU A 184 27.82 19.18 21.07
N PRO A 185 28.79 19.76 20.35
CA PRO A 185 30.19 19.44 20.54
C PRO A 185 30.80 20.53 21.42
N THR A 186 31.10 20.24 22.62
CA THR A 186 32.12 20.98 23.35
C THR A 186 33.40 20.22 23.34
#